data_5169840f53f9c4d430abd64775c5c7f1
#
_entry.id   5169840f53f9c4d430abd64775c5c7f1
#
_cell.length_a   1.000
_cell.length_b   1.000
_cell.length_c   1.000
_cell.angle_alpha   90.00
_cell.angle_beta   90.00
_cell.angle_gamma   90.00
#
_symmetry.space_group_name_H-M   'P 1'
#
loop_
_entity.id
_entity.type
_entity.pdbx_description
1 polymer ?
#
loop_
_entity_poly.entity_id
_entity_poly.type
_entity_poly.pdbx_seq_one_letter_code
_entity_poly.pdbx_strand_id
1 'polypeptide(L)'
;MREQATIVVSDQGGTATCSSPPIVGQAGDGPALLGQQGVETTHEPTTVTATVLTHETDFDAIGGEWDELVSASCQHGVFFLRWHWNRVWWRMYAPPHSALFVIACRDRSGQLVGLAPLYRHARSVYGLFMVQQICFIGTGTKLKVSEHLDIIARSGYQHLVGPAVAACLQREPAWQRLWLWGIHASSPVLPYFAKAFGNTATTVSCDRLPYVATHADWATVKLGFGSNLRTNIDRYIRRIQKDYKCEFHRVRTPEQLEEFMDAFVQLHQERWQSKGKLGSFTYPNFKAFMQETLREAFCCDRTRLWTLFLDGQCVAVLQAFVDRGVAHYFQGGFKSGYDKHHLGSVMLALALQDCVQADDVDEFDFMCGGASYKDHWTKTSYEAIEFEVLRTGFRPKLFEAIRYIEPTVVRIYRRTLPQKVRDKIRKVRAALGA
;
A
#
# COMPACT_ATOMS: atom_id res chain seq x y z
N MET A 1 -34.19 -7.67 6.12
CA MET A 1 -33.16 -8.59 5.62
C MET A 1 -33.15 -8.47 4.11
N ARG A 2 -32.12 -7.83 3.50
CA ARG A 2 -31.92 -7.91 2.05
C ARG A 2 -31.17 -9.22 1.81
N GLU A 3 -31.70 -10.08 0.95
CA GLU A 3 -31.01 -11.30 0.52
C GLU A 3 -29.59 -10.95 0.05
N GLN A 4 -28.61 -11.65 0.60
CA GLN A 4 -27.23 -11.54 0.15
C GLN A 4 -27.17 -12.02 -1.30
N ALA A 5 -26.92 -11.10 -2.22
CA ALA A 5 -26.85 -11.41 -3.65
C ALA A 5 -25.63 -12.29 -3.90
N THR A 6 -25.89 -13.56 -4.22
CA THR A 6 -24.87 -14.53 -4.61
C THR A 6 -24.61 -14.43 -6.11
N ILE A 7 -23.35 -14.31 -6.51
CA ILE A 7 -22.91 -14.28 -7.92
C ILE A 7 -22.07 -15.51 -8.19
N VAL A 8 -22.37 -16.24 -9.25
CA VAL A 8 -21.57 -17.37 -9.71
C VAL A 8 -20.93 -17.02 -11.05
N VAL A 9 -19.62 -17.16 -11.15
CA VAL A 9 -18.81 -17.01 -12.38
C VAL A 9 -18.14 -18.35 -12.66
N SER A 10 -18.25 -18.83 -13.90
CA SER A 10 -17.62 -20.08 -14.35
C SER A 10 -16.68 -19.82 -15.52
N ASP A 11 -15.60 -20.60 -15.59
CA ASP A 11 -14.72 -20.64 -16.73
C ASP A 11 -15.36 -21.48 -17.85
N GLN A 12 -15.66 -20.85 -18.99
CA GLN A 12 -16.05 -21.55 -20.20
C GLN A 12 -14.81 -21.70 -21.09
N GLY A 13 -14.03 -22.75 -20.82
CA GLY A 13 -13.04 -23.36 -21.70
C GLY A 13 -12.14 -22.41 -22.49
N GLY A 14 -11.21 -21.73 -21.83
CA GLY A 14 -10.10 -21.01 -22.48
C GLY A 14 -8.78 -21.47 -21.87
N THR A 15 -7.95 -22.15 -22.67
CA THR A 15 -6.58 -22.53 -22.26
C THR A 15 -5.74 -21.31 -22.00
N ALA A 16 -5.55 -20.94 -20.73
CA ALA A 16 -4.57 -19.92 -20.34
C ALA A 16 -3.21 -20.58 -20.13
N THR A 17 -2.36 -20.48 -21.13
CA THR A 17 -0.91 -20.76 -20.96
C THR A 17 -0.26 -19.59 -20.27
N CYS A 18 0.23 -19.81 -19.06
CA CYS A 18 1.08 -18.85 -18.35
C CYS A 18 2.48 -18.92 -18.96
N SER A 19 2.84 -17.95 -19.79
CA SER A 19 4.20 -17.80 -20.32
C SER A 19 4.99 -16.85 -19.45
N SER A 20 5.95 -17.39 -18.70
CA SER A 20 7.04 -16.62 -18.11
C SER A 20 7.97 -16.08 -19.21
N PRO A 21 8.63 -14.92 -19.06
CA PRO A 21 9.57 -14.42 -20.06
C PRO A 21 10.81 -15.34 -20.15
N PRO A 22 11.40 -15.52 -21.35
CA PRO A 22 12.46 -16.50 -21.56
C PRO A 22 13.80 -16.04 -20.99
N ILE A 23 14.41 -16.92 -20.20
CA ILE A 23 15.85 -16.88 -19.90
C ILE A 23 16.58 -17.40 -21.15
N VAL A 24 17.43 -16.58 -21.73
CA VAL A 24 18.31 -16.96 -22.84
C VAL A 24 19.40 -17.89 -22.30
N GLY A 25 19.38 -19.15 -22.73
CA GLY A 25 20.42 -20.14 -22.46
C GLY A 25 20.45 -21.19 -23.58
N GLN A 26 21.62 -21.45 -24.09
CA GLN A 26 22.02 -22.14 -25.33
C GLN A 26 21.48 -23.56 -25.54
N ALA A 27 21.40 -23.90 -26.84
CA ALA A 27 20.99 -25.16 -27.41
C ALA A 27 21.88 -26.35 -27.00
N GLY A 28 21.26 -27.51 -26.81
CA GLY A 28 21.87 -28.81 -26.74
C GLY A 28 20.90 -29.86 -27.30
N ASP A 29 21.29 -30.51 -28.39
CA ASP A 29 20.56 -31.57 -29.08
C ASP A 29 20.45 -32.85 -28.25
N GLY A 30 19.28 -33.50 -28.25
CA GLY A 30 19.08 -34.84 -27.72
C GLY A 30 17.67 -35.39 -28.04
N PRO A 31 17.45 -36.68 -28.22
CA PRO A 31 16.52 -37.25 -29.21
C PRO A 31 15.09 -37.44 -28.70
N ALA A 32 14.17 -37.50 -29.67
CA ALA A 32 12.75 -37.75 -29.53
C ALA A 32 12.42 -39.08 -28.81
N LEU A 33 11.50 -39.03 -27.86
CA LEU A 33 10.81 -40.19 -27.30
C LEU A 33 9.29 -40.07 -27.46
N LEU A 34 8.77 -41.18 -27.93
CA LEU A 34 7.41 -41.56 -28.32
C LEU A 34 6.31 -41.25 -27.30
N GLY A 35 5.18 -40.78 -27.82
CA GLY A 35 3.83 -41.09 -27.49
C GLY A 35 3.46 -41.34 -26.02
N GLN A 36 2.88 -40.32 -25.33
CA GLN A 36 1.96 -40.54 -24.23
C GLN A 36 0.57 -40.11 -24.66
N GLN A 37 -0.33 -41.10 -24.66
CA GLN A 37 -1.78 -40.89 -24.85
C GLN A 37 -2.27 -39.94 -23.76
N GLY A 38 -2.77 -38.76 -24.17
CA GLY A 38 -3.39 -37.80 -23.29
C GLY A 38 -4.66 -38.41 -22.70
N VAL A 39 -4.66 -38.62 -21.40
CA VAL A 39 -5.90 -38.76 -20.63
C VAL A 39 -6.55 -37.37 -20.65
N GLU A 40 -7.58 -37.17 -21.45
CA GLU A 40 -8.49 -36.03 -21.34
C GLU A 40 -9.15 -36.09 -19.95
N THR A 41 -8.52 -35.46 -18.97
CA THR A 41 -9.20 -35.10 -17.73
C THR A 41 -10.19 -33.99 -18.11
N THR A 42 -11.45 -34.34 -18.20
CA THR A 42 -12.55 -33.37 -18.24
C THR A 42 -12.50 -32.56 -16.93
N HIS A 43 -11.77 -31.45 -16.95
CA HIS A 43 -11.82 -30.49 -15.85
C HIS A 43 -13.22 -29.91 -15.81
N GLU A 44 -14.00 -30.26 -14.78
CA GLU A 44 -15.22 -29.52 -14.49
C GLU A 44 -14.91 -28.01 -14.44
N PRO A 45 -15.76 -27.16 -15.05
CA PRO A 45 -15.48 -25.73 -15.07
C PRO A 45 -15.34 -25.18 -13.64
N THR A 46 -14.19 -24.58 -13.36
CA THR A 46 -13.93 -23.92 -12.07
C THR A 46 -14.94 -22.77 -11.92
N THR A 47 -15.69 -22.78 -10.83
CA THR A 47 -16.69 -21.75 -10.54
C THR A 47 -16.34 -21.02 -9.25
N VAL A 48 -16.62 -19.73 -9.21
CA VAL A 48 -16.43 -18.88 -8.03
C VAL A 48 -17.77 -18.24 -7.67
N THR A 49 -18.12 -18.34 -6.39
CA THR A 49 -19.30 -17.70 -5.79
C THR A 49 -18.85 -16.49 -5.00
N ALA A 50 -19.38 -15.29 -5.29
CA ALA A 50 -19.07 -14.07 -4.59
C ALA A 50 -20.22 -13.62 -3.70
N THR A 51 -19.91 -13.28 -2.44
CA THR A 51 -20.84 -12.78 -1.43
C THR A 51 -20.31 -11.46 -0.84
N VAL A 52 -21.23 -10.56 -0.45
CA VAL A 52 -20.89 -9.28 0.16
C VAL A 52 -21.07 -9.38 1.67
N LEU A 53 -19.99 -9.16 2.43
CA LEU A 53 -19.98 -9.08 3.89
C LEU A 53 -20.19 -7.62 4.30
N THR A 54 -21.22 -7.37 5.11
CA THR A 54 -21.61 -6.03 5.56
C THR A 54 -21.57 -5.87 7.08
N HIS A 55 -21.40 -6.97 7.82
CA HIS A 55 -21.35 -6.98 9.26
C HIS A 55 -19.92 -7.19 9.78
N GLU A 56 -19.57 -6.53 10.88
CA GLU A 56 -18.25 -6.69 11.50
C GLU A 56 -18.01 -8.11 12.01
N THR A 57 -19.06 -8.81 12.44
CA THR A 57 -18.98 -10.22 12.86
C THR A 57 -18.48 -11.13 11.73
N ASP A 58 -18.99 -10.92 10.50
CA ASP A 58 -18.57 -11.71 9.33
C ASP A 58 -17.15 -11.33 8.90
N PHE A 59 -16.82 -10.03 9.00
CA PHE A 59 -15.49 -9.51 8.73
C PHE A 59 -14.45 -10.08 9.72
N ASP A 60 -14.81 -10.20 10.99
CA ASP A 60 -13.95 -10.77 12.02
C ASP A 60 -13.80 -12.30 11.84
N ALA A 61 -14.85 -12.98 11.45
CA ALA A 61 -14.86 -14.42 11.29
C ALA A 61 -13.93 -14.93 10.16
N ILE A 62 -13.70 -14.15 9.11
CA ILE A 62 -12.85 -14.56 7.97
C ILE A 62 -11.36 -14.21 8.15
N GLY A 63 -10.94 -13.65 9.30
CA GLY A 63 -9.59 -13.12 9.48
C GLY A 63 -8.48 -14.14 9.20
N GLY A 64 -8.63 -15.38 9.66
CA GLY A 64 -7.67 -16.46 9.39
C GLY A 64 -7.60 -16.85 7.91
N GLU A 65 -8.76 -17.07 7.28
CA GLU A 65 -8.85 -17.38 5.85
C GLU A 65 -8.34 -16.20 4.97
N TRP A 66 -8.56 -14.97 5.42
CA TRP A 66 -8.05 -13.77 4.75
C TRP A 66 -6.52 -13.78 4.69
N ASP A 67 -5.84 -13.98 5.81
CA ASP A 67 -4.37 -13.97 5.85
C ASP A 67 -3.76 -15.19 5.12
N GLU A 68 -4.45 -16.33 5.13
CA GLU A 68 -4.09 -17.49 4.29
C GLU A 68 -4.20 -17.12 2.80
N LEU A 69 -5.30 -16.49 2.37
CA LEU A 69 -5.48 -16.03 1.00
C LEU A 69 -4.39 -15.04 0.58
N VAL A 70 -4.06 -14.05 1.42
CA VAL A 70 -2.97 -13.10 1.15
C VAL A 70 -1.65 -13.84 0.94
N SER A 71 -1.36 -14.84 1.76
CA SER A 71 -0.14 -15.65 1.64
C SER A 71 -0.10 -16.50 0.35
N ALA A 72 -1.25 -16.96 -0.13
CA ALA A 72 -1.41 -17.75 -1.36
C ALA A 72 -1.65 -16.91 -2.63
N SER A 73 -1.65 -15.60 -2.52
CA SER A 73 -1.88 -14.66 -3.63
C SER A 73 -0.60 -14.37 -4.42
N CYS A 74 -0.77 -13.78 -5.62
CA CYS A 74 0.33 -13.32 -6.46
C CYS A 74 0.54 -11.79 -6.39
N GLN A 75 -0.15 -11.09 -5.50
CA GLN A 75 0.01 -9.65 -5.33
C GLN A 75 1.41 -9.31 -4.82
N HIS A 76 1.92 -8.15 -5.24
CA HIS A 76 3.15 -7.57 -4.75
C HIS A 76 2.88 -6.66 -3.54
N GLY A 77 3.82 -6.62 -2.58
CA GLY A 77 3.74 -5.67 -1.47
C GLY A 77 2.54 -5.90 -0.53
N VAL A 78 2.30 -7.13 -0.10
CA VAL A 78 1.05 -7.60 0.52
C VAL A 78 0.82 -7.17 1.97
N PHE A 79 1.76 -6.52 2.66
CA PHE A 79 1.60 -6.20 4.08
C PHE A 79 0.30 -5.44 4.39
N PHE A 80 -0.01 -4.41 3.60
CA PHE A 80 -1.22 -3.58 3.80
C PHE A 80 -2.52 -4.30 3.42
N LEU A 81 -2.42 -5.47 2.82
CA LEU A 81 -3.56 -6.34 2.51
C LEU A 81 -3.90 -7.30 3.66
N ARG A 82 -3.05 -7.43 4.71
CA ARG A 82 -3.28 -8.31 5.85
C ARG A 82 -4.53 -7.89 6.64
N TRP A 83 -5.23 -8.89 7.17
CA TRP A 83 -6.49 -8.68 7.90
C TRP A 83 -6.33 -7.74 9.08
N HIS A 84 -5.33 -7.94 9.94
CA HIS A 84 -5.13 -7.12 11.13
C HIS A 84 -4.97 -5.63 10.78
N TRP A 85 -4.18 -5.28 9.77
CA TRP A 85 -4.03 -3.90 9.30
C TRP A 85 -5.37 -3.29 8.88
N ASN A 86 -6.15 -4.02 8.06
CA ASN A 86 -7.46 -3.58 7.58
C ASN A 86 -8.48 -3.48 8.71
N ARG A 87 -8.45 -4.42 9.69
CA ARG A 87 -9.33 -4.42 10.86
C ARG A 87 -9.07 -3.24 11.80
N VAL A 88 -7.81 -2.96 12.10
CA VAL A 88 -7.43 -1.82 12.95
C VAL A 88 -7.75 -0.50 12.26
N TRP A 89 -7.47 -0.41 10.95
CA TRP A 89 -7.83 0.77 10.16
C TRP A 89 -9.36 1.00 10.19
N TRP A 90 -10.14 -0.03 9.95
CA TRP A 90 -11.61 0.08 9.99
C TRP A 90 -12.11 0.64 11.31
N ARG A 91 -11.65 0.10 12.42
CA ARG A 91 -12.05 0.54 13.75
C ARG A 91 -11.66 1.98 14.06
N MET A 92 -10.47 2.42 13.62
CA MET A 92 -9.91 3.72 14.03
C MET A 92 -10.17 4.86 13.05
N TYR A 93 -10.36 4.54 11.77
CA TYR A 93 -10.38 5.56 10.72
C TYR A 93 -11.60 5.51 9.81
N ALA A 94 -12.42 4.48 9.86
CA ALA A 94 -13.63 4.45 9.05
C ALA A 94 -14.44 5.75 9.25
N PRO A 95 -14.78 6.48 8.19
CA PRO A 95 -15.57 7.71 8.32
C PRO A 95 -16.93 7.41 8.98
N PRO A 96 -17.50 8.37 9.74
CA PRO A 96 -18.83 8.20 10.33
C PRO A 96 -19.85 7.76 9.27
N HIS A 97 -20.76 6.87 9.65
CA HIS A 97 -21.79 6.30 8.77
C HIS A 97 -21.25 5.51 7.56
N SER A 98 -20.01 5.03 7.64
CA SER A 98 -19.48 4.05 6.69
C SER A 98 -20.11 2.68 6.89
N ALA A 99 -20.17 1.89 5.83
CA ALA A 99 -20.61 0.50 5.88
C ALA A 99 -19.58 -0.39 5.21
N LEU A 100 -19.24 -1.52 5.82
CA LEU A 100 -18.44 -2.56 5.20
C LEU A 100 -19.09 -3.02 3.89
N PHE A 101 -18.26 -3.29 2.91
CA PHE A 101 -18.64 -3.83 1.62
C PHE A 101 -17.54 -4.80 1.14
N VAL A 102 -17.18 -5.74 2.01
CA VAL A 102 -16.13 -6.72 1.70
C VAL A 102 -16.74 -7.80 0.82
N ILE A 103 -16.13 -8.02 -0.36
CA ILE A 103 -16.58 -9.06 -1.28
C ILE A 103 -15.69 -10.27 -1.11
N ALA A 104 -16.25 -11.39 -0.62
CA ALA A 104 -15.58 -12.67 -0.47
C ALA A 104 -15.95 -13.60 -1.61
N CYS A 105 -14.95 -14.14 -2.31
CA CYS A 105 -15.12 -15.07 -3.42
C CYS A 105 -14.65 -16.46 -2.97
N ARG A 106 -15.55 -17.46 -3.06
CA ARG A 106 -15.27 -18.83 -2.68
C ARG A 106 -15.42 -19.77 -3.87
N ASP A 107 -14.60 -20.79 -3.93
CA ASP A 107 -14.73 -21.86 -4.91
C ASP A 107 -15.83 -22.88 -4.50
N ARG A 108 -16.01 -23.94 -5.29
CA ARG A 108 -17.01 -24.99 -5.01
C ARG A 108 -16.77 -25.75 -3.72
N SER A 109 -15.53 -25.83 -3.25
CA SER A 109 -15.18 -26.47 -1.97
C SER A 109 -15.49 -25.58 -0.77
N GLY A 110 -15.86 -24.31 -1.00
CA GLY A 110 -16.05 -23.30 0.03
C GLY A 110 -14.77 -22.57 0.42
N GLN A 111 -13.60 -22.87 -0.20
CA GLN A 111 -12.35 -22.19 0.07
C GLN A 111 -12.40 -20.73 -0.36
N LEU A 112 -11.88 -19.82 0.45
CA LEU A 112 -11.71 -18.41 0.08
C LEU A 112 -10.61 -18.29 -0.97
N VAL A 113 -10.98 -17.90 -2.21
CA VAL A 113 -10.06 -17.78 -3.36
C VAL A 113 -9.94 -16.36 -3.87
N GLY A 114 -10.77 -15.45 -3.39
CA GLY A 114 -10.69 -14.03 -3.74
C GLY A 114 -11.34 -13.15 -2.70
N LEU A 115 -10.86 -11.90 -2.62
CA LEU A 115 -11.37 -10.93 -1.66
C LEU A 115 -11.14 -9.49 -2.14
N ALA A 116 -12.18 -8.66 -2.04
CA ALA A 116 -12.06 -7.22 -2.23
C ALA A 116 -12.36 -6.50 -0.90
N PRO A 117 -11.35 -5.91 -0.24
CA PRO A 117 -11.49 -5.24 1.05
C PRO A 117 -12.06 -3.83 0.87
N LEU A 118 -13.35 -3.74 0.65
CA LEU A 118 -14.03 -2.50 0.31
C LEU A 118 -14.94 -2.01 1.44
N TYR A 119 -15.23 -0.72 1.40
CA TYR A 119 -16.27 -0.10 2.20
C TYR A 119 -16.99 1.01 1.43
N ARG A 120 -18.18 1.33 1.88
CA ARG A 120 -19.01 2.40 1.32
C ARG A 120 -19.14 3.53 2.31
N HIS A 121 -19.02 4.77 1.82
CA HIS A 121 -19.30 5.97 2.62
C HIS A 121 -19.85 7.11 1.76
N ALA A 122 -20.48 8.07 2.40
CA ALA A 122 -20.93 9.29 1.77
C ALA A 122 -19.81 10.35 1.84
N ARG A 123 -19.25 10.71 0.67
CA ARG A 123 -18.25 11.77 0.54
C ARG A 123 -18.92 13.11 0.32
N SER A 124 -18.64 14.09 1.16
CA SER A 124 -19.05 15.48 0.95
C SER A 124 -18.22 16.13 -0.15
N VAL A 125 -18.90 16.76 -1.10
CA VAL A 125 -18.28 17.54 -2.19
C VAL A 125 -18.44 19.02 -1.84
N TYR A 126 -17.42 19.60 -1.20
CA TYR A 126 -17.35 21.00 -0.77
C TYR A 126 -18.54 21.46 0.11
N GLY A 127 -19.22 20.57 0.80
CA GLY A 127 -20.42 20.86 1.57
C GLY A 127 -21.69 21.08 0.75
N LEU A 128 -21.61 20.95 -0.58
CA LEU A 128 -22.74 21.22 -1.49
C LEU A 128 -23.67 20.02 -1.63
N PHE A 129 -23.11 18.82 -1.74
CA PHE A 129 -23.85 17.56 -1.86
C PHE A 129 -22.99 16.37 -1.47
N MET A 130 -23.64 15.22 -1.31
CA MET A 130 -22.97 13.96 -0.99
C MET A 130 -22.90 13.03 -2.20
N VAL A 131 -21.77 12.35 -2.37
CA VAL A 131 -21.56 11.29 -3.35
C VAL A 131 -21.32 9.98 -2.61
N GLN A 132 -22.15 8.97 -2.86
CA GLN A 132 -21.93 7.63 -2.32
C GLN A 132 -20.75 6.98 -3.02
N GLN A 133 -19.69 6.72 -2.27
CA GLN A 133 -18.44 6.20 -2.78
C GLN A 133 -18.16 4.82 -2.21
N ILE A 134 -17.62 3.92 -3.07
CA ILE A 134 -16.96 2.69 -2.63
C ILE A 134 -15.45 2.86 -2.85
N CYS A 135 -14.66 2.47 -1.86
CA CYS A 135 -13.20 2.49 -1.93
C CYS A 135 -12.61 1.37 -1.05
N PHE A 136 -11.30 1.14 -1.20
CA PHE A 136 -10.59 0.19 -0.34
C PHE A 136 -10.59 0.64 1.13
N ILE A 137 -10.73 -0.32 2.06
CA ILE A 137 -10.32 -0.15 3.45
C ILE A 137 -8.85 0.31 3.42
N GLY A 138 -8.49 1.28 4.23
CA GLY A 138 -7.15 1.89 4.15
C GLY A 138 -7.11 3.23 3.43
N THR A 139 -8.16 3.61 2.69
CA THR A 139 -8.22 4.86 1.91
C THR A 139 -9.40 5.76 2.31
N GLY A 140 -9.51 6.92 1.68
CA GLY A 140 -10.65 7.83 1.86
C GLY A 140 -10.53 8.79 3.04
N THR A 141 -9.46 8.74 3.81
CA THR A 141 -9.17 9.64 4.93
C THR A 141 -8.11 10.70 4.58
N LYS A 142 -7.95 11.71 5.45
CA LYS A 142 -6.91 12.74 5.26
C LYS A 142 -5.50 12.19 5.40
N LEU A 143 -5.31 11.22 6.27
CA LEU A 143 -4.04 10.55 6.50
C LEU A 143 -3.99 9.26 5.68
N LYS A 144 -3.11 9.24 4.68
CA LYS A 144 -2.84 8.03 3.91
C LYS A 144 -1.87 7.16 4.70
N VAL A 145 -2.34 6.01 5.17
CA VAL A 145 -1.54 5.05 5.94
C VAL A 145 -1.37 3.72 5.23
N SER A 146 -2.11 3.49 4.15
CA SER A 146 -2.06 2.24 3.40
C SER A 146 -1.67 2.50 1.95
N GLU A 147 -0.86 1.62 1.40
CA GLU A 147 -0.41 1.59 0.00
C GLU A 147 -0.45 0.14 -0.49
N HIS A 148 -0.12 -0.13 -1.76
CA HIS A 148 -0.18 -1.48 -2.34
C HIS A 148 -1.52 -2.19 -2.11
N LEU A 149 -2.62 -1.42 -2.17
CA LEU A 149 -3.96 -1.97 -2.03
C LEU A 149 -4.40 -2.66 -3.31
N ASP A 150 -5.12 -3.78 -3.19
CA ASP A 150 -5.56 -4.55 -4.35
C ASP A 150 -6.82 -5.39 -4.03
N ILE A 151 -7.42 -5.93 -5.08
CA ILE A 151 -8.31 -7.08 -5.01
C ILE A 151 -7.44 -8.32 -4.91
N ILE A 152 -7.58 -9.08 -3.84
CA ILE A 152 -6.74 -10.24 -3.53
C ILE A 152 -7.31 -11.46 -4.26
N ALA A 153 -6.47 -12.22 -4.94
CA ALA A 153 -6.86 -13.49 -5.55
C ALA A 153 -5.79 -14.55 -5.34
N ARG A 154 -6.23 -15.76 -4.97
CA ARG A 154 -5.37 -16.95 -4.96
C ARG A 154 -4.78 -17.16 -6.35
N SER A 155 -3.54 -17.62 -6.40
CA SER A 155 -2.87 -17.94 -7.68
C SER A 155 -3.74 -18.87 -8.52
N GLY A 156 -3.94 -18.52 -9.80
CA GLY A 156 -4.80 -19.23 -10.74
C GLY A 156 -6.27 -18.79 -10.77
N TYR A 157 -6.77 -18.00 -9.80
CA TYR A 157 -8.17 -17.57 -9.73
C TYR A 157 -8.43 -16.14 -10.19
N GLN A 158 -7.41 -15.39 -10.63
CA GLN A 158 -7.51 -13.96 -10.95
C GLN A 158 -8.57 -13.66 -12.01
N HIS A 159 -8.66 -14.53 -13.02
CA HIS A 159 -9.59 -14.43 -14.15
C HIS A 159 -11.06 -14.69 -13.78
N LEU A 160 -11.32 -15.32 -12.63
CA LEU A 160 -12.64 -15.55 -12.06
C LEU A 160 -12.99 -14.50 -11.00
N VAL A 161 -12.03 -14.17 -10.14
CA VAL A 161 -12.22 -13.22 -9.02
C VAL A 161 -12.49 -11.81 -9.54
N GLY A 162 -11.71 -11.32 -10.50
CA GLY A 162 -11.90 -9.97 -11.06
C GLY A 162 -13.33 -9.73 -11.57
N PRO A 163 -13.85 -10.55 -12.51
CA PRO A 163 -15.23 -10.46 -12.98
C PRO A 163 -16.29 -10.66 -11.89
N ALA A 164 -16.07 -11.57 -10.92
CA ALA A 164 -17.03 -11.82 -9.85
C ALA A 164 -17.16 -10.59 -8.93
N VAL A 165 -16.05 -9.97 -8.56
CA VAL A 165 -16.04 -8.72 -7.77
C VAL A 165 -16.72 -7.59 -8.55
N ALA A 166 -16.39 -7.43 -9.84
CA ALA A 166 -17.03 -6.42 -10.70
C ALA A 166 -18.55 -6.61 -10.80
N ALA A 167 -19.02 -7.84 -10.97
CA ALA A 167 -20.43 -8.15 -11.03
C ALA A 167 -21.19 -7.84 -9.73
N CYS A 168 -20.57 -8.07 -8.55
CA CYS A 168 -21.12 -7.63 -7.27
C CYS A 168 -21.27 -6.11 -7.20
N LEU A 169 -20.24 -5.37 -7.62
CA LEU A 169 -20.27 -3.90 -7.63
C LEU A 169 -21.29 -3.35 -8.63
N GLN A 170 -21.45 -3.97 -9.81
CA GLN A 170 -22.43 -3.54 -10.81
C GLN A 170 -23.88 -3.74 -10.36
N ARG A 171 -24.15 -4.81 -9.59
CA ARG A 171 -25.49 -5.10 -9.03
C ARG A 171 -25.86 -4.22 -7.83
N GLU A 172 -24.89 -3.69 -7.10
CA GLU A 172 -25.17 -2.78 -5.97
C GLU A 172 -25.55 -1.38 -6.50
N PRO A 173 -26.82 -0.94 -6.35
CA PRO A 173 -27.27 0.31 -6.95
C PRO A 173 -26.86 1.55 -6.15
N ALA A 174 -26.46 1.39 -4.89
CA ALA A 174 -26.38 2.49 -3.93
C ALA A 174 -25.10 3.33 -4.03
N TRP A 175 -24.14 2.98 -4.88
CA TRP A 175 -22.95 3.80 -5.09
C TRP A 175 -23.03 4.63 -6.39
N GLN A 176 -22.33 5.76 -6.40
CA GLN A 176 -22.21 6.70 -7.50
C GLN A 176 -20.80 6.81 -8.04
N ARG A 177 -19.80 6.55 -7.16
CA ARG A 177 -18.38 6.53 -7.47
C ARG A 177 -17.74 5.27 -6.90
N LEU A 178 -17.05 4.50 -7.73
CA LEU A 178 -16.06 3.52 -7.31
C LEU A 178 -14.68 4.17 -7.45
N TRP A 179 -13.91 4.18 -6.37
CA TRP A 179 -12.59 4.81 -6.37
C TRP A 179 -11.59 3.91 -5.65
N LEU A 180 -10.75 3.26 -6.44
CA LEU A 180 -9.73 2.34 -5.95
C LEU A 180 -8.37 2.97 -6.20
N TRP A 181 -7.71 3.39 -5.12
CA TRP A 181 -6.42 4.08 -5.17
C TRP A 181 -5.31 3.18 -4.62
N GLY A 182 -4.10 3.30 -5.23
CA GLY A 182 -2.91 2.65 -4.73
C GLY A 182 -2.75 1.20 -5.18
N ILE A 183 -3.44 0.79 -6.25
CA ILE A 183 -3.27 -0.53 -6.87
C ILE A 183 -1.89 -0.58 -7.52
N HIS A 184 -1.13 -1.63 -7.29
CA HIS A 184 0.14 -1.85 -7.99
C HIS A 184 -0.10 -2.09 -9.49
N ALA A 185 0.70 -1.46 -10.38
CA ALA A 185 0.49 -1.57 -11.82
C ALA A 185 0.59 -3.01 -12.35
N SER A 186 1.34 -3.88 -11.67
CA SER A 186 1.42 -5.31 -11.98
C SER A 186 0.34 -6.15 -11.29
N SER A 187 -0.74 -5.54 -10.77
CA SER A 187 -1.84 -6.29 -10.17
C SER A 187 -2.34 -7.41 -11.10
N PRO A 188 -2.30 -8.66 -10.67
CA PRO A 188 -2.72 -9.78 -11.50
C PRO A 188 -4.24 -9.85 -11.70
N VAL A 189 -5.02 -9.11 -10.89
CA VAL A 189 -6.49 -9.07 -10.95
C VAL A 189 -7.00 -7.89 -11.76
N LEU A 190 -6.29 -6.75 -11.73
CA LEU A 190 -6.72 -5.50 -12.36
C LEU A 190 -7.15 -5.65 -13.84
N PRO A 191 -6.43 -6.39 -14.72
CA PRO A 191 -6.83 -6.53 -16.12
C PRO A 191 -8.22 -7.16 -16.28
N TYR A 192 -8.51 -8.20 -15.51
CA TYR A 192 -9.82 -8.90 -15.55
C TYR A 192 -10.94 -8.06 -14.94
N PHE A 193 -10.64 -7.38 -13.84
CA PHE A 193 -11.55 -6.48 -13.16
C PHE A 193 -11.91 -5.27 -14.03
N ALA A 194 -10.91 -4.59 -14.60
CA ALA A 194 -11.11 -3.43 -15.45
C ALA A 194 -11.89 -3.76 -16.73
N LYS A 195 -11.61 -4.92 -17.34
CA LYS A 195 -12.34 -5.41 -18.53
C LYS A 195 -13.86 -5.50 -18.30
N ALA A 196 -14.28 -5.88 -17.09
CA ALA A 196 -15.70 -6.01 -16.77
C ALA A 196 -16.44 -4.66 -16.72
N PHE A 197 -15.75 -3.54 -16.51
CA PHE A 197 -16.31 -2.18 -16.57
C PHE A 197 -16.18 -1.53 -17.96
N GLY A 198 -15.31 -2.05 -18.82
CA GLY A 198 -15.10 -1.53 -20.17
C GLY A 198 -14.79 -0.04 -20.19
N ASN A 199 -15.41 0.70 -21.11
CA ASN A 199 -15.18 2.13 -21.31
C ASN A 199 -15.76 3.04 -20.19
N THR A 200 -16.43 2.49 -19.19
CA THR A 200 -16.96 3.27 -18.07
C THR A 200 -15.91 3.50 -16.99
N ALA A 201 -14.81 2.78 -17.04
CA ALA A 201 -13.70 2.88 -16.11
C ALA A 201 -12.59 3.80 -16.63
N THR A 202 -11.99 4.57 -15.72
CA THR A 202 -10.75 5.32 -15.95
C THR A 202 -9.64 4.69 -15.13
N THR A 203 -8.51 4.43 -15.76
CA THR A 203 -7.30 3.92 -15.09
C THR A 203 -6.16 4.87 -15.38
N VAL A 204 -5.57 5.42 -14.33
CA VAL A 204 -4.46 6.38 -14.44
C VAL A 204 -3.34 6.03 -13.46
N SER A 205 -2.09 6.29 -13.87
CA SER A 205 -0.96 6.27 -12.92
C SER A 205 -1.12 7.45 -11.95
N CYS A 206 -1.09 7.18 -10.66
CA CYS A 206 -1.36 8.19 -9.63
C CYS A 206 -0.13 8.50 -8.76
N ASP A 207 0.85 7.61 -8.68
CA ASP A 207 2.11 7.82 -7.96
C ASP A 207 3.19 6.83 -8.44
N ARG A 208 4.43 7.02 -7.98
CA ARG A 208 5.55 6.10 -8.19
C ARG A 208 5.89 5.41 -6.87
N LEU A 209 6.29 4.15 -6.97
CA LEU A 209 6.75 3.29 -5.88
C LEU A 209 8.23 2.96 -6.12
N PRO A 210 9.18 3.86 -5.74
CA PRO A 210 10.61 3.63 -5.92
C PRO A 210 11.09 2.49 -5.02
N TYR A 211 11.94 1.60 -5.55
CA TYR A 211 12.47 0.49 -4.78
C TYR A 211 13.94 0.20 -5.11
N VAL A 212 14.61 -0.51 -4.20
CA VAL A 212 15.95 -1.07 -4.36
C VAL A 212 15.87 -2.58 -4.17
N ALA A 213 16.34 -3.35 -5.16
CA ALA A 213 16.54 -4.78 -5.00
C ALA A 213 17.73 -5.05 -4.05
N THR A 214 17.56 -5.99 -3.12
CA THR A 214 18.53 -6.23 -2.02
C THR A 214 19.32 -7.53 -2.12
N HIS A 215 19.02 -8.38 -3.08
CA HIS A 215 19.68 -9.69 -3.27
C HIS A 215 21.09 -9.63 -3.90
N ALA A 216 21.65 -8.43 -4.12
CA ALA A 216 23.04 -8.24 -4.52
C ALA A 216 23.86 -7.69 -3.34
N ASP A 217 25.20 -7.80 -3.42
CA ASP A 217 26.08 -7.19 -2.43
C ASP A 217 25.94 -5.66 -2.38
N TRP A 218 26.32 -5.07 -1.25
CA TRP A 218 26.21 -3.63 -1.01
C TRP A 218 26.91 -2.76 -2.07
N ALA A 219 28.05 -3.22 -2.63
CA ALA A 219 28.77 -2.47 -3.65
C ALA A 219 27.96 -2.40 -4.95
N THR A 220 27.34 -3.50 -5.33
CA THR A 220 26.44 -3.60 -6.49
C THR A 220 25.17 -2.79 -6.29
N VAL A 221 24.52 -2.88 -5.11
CA VAL A 221 23.32 -2.10 -4.79
C VAL A 221 23.59 -0.58 -4.92
N LYS A 222 24.74 -0.12 -4.45
CA LYS A 222 25.14 1.29 -4.57
C LYS A 222 25.28 1.78 -6.01
N LEU A 223 25.50 0.93 -6.98
CA LEU A 223 25.58 1.34 -8.39
C LEU A 223 24.26 1.95 -8.89
N GLY A 224 23.11 1.54 -8.31
CA GLY A 224 21.78 2.12 -8.58
C GLY A 224 21.54 3.49 -7.97
N PHE A 225 22.40 3.96 -7.05
CA PHE A 225 22.22 5.26 -6.40
C PHE A 225 22.61 6.41 -7.34
N GLY A 226 22.00 7.57 -7.13
CA GLY A 226 22.43 8.80 -7.77
C GLY A 226 23.90 9.10 -7.49
N SER A 227 24.63 9.65 -8.46
CA SER A 227 26.09 9.80 -8.43
C SER A 227 26.62 10.47 -7.15
N ASN A 228 25.97 11.53 -6.69
CA ASN A 228 26.39 12.23 -5.48
C ASN A 228 26.26 11.36 -4.22
N LEU A 229 25.12 10.65 -4.06
CA LEU A 229 24.91 9.76 -2.91
C LEU A 229 25.88 8.59 -2.97
N ARG A 230 25.99 7.92 -4.12
CA ARG A 230 26.92 6.79 -4.34
C ARG A 230 28.35 7.15 -3.93
N THR A 231 28.84 8.32 -4.31
CA THR A 231 30.21 8.77 -4.01
C THR A 231 30.40 9.09 -2.53
N ASN A 232 29.36 9.58 -1.85
CA ASN A 232 29.53 10.20 -0.54
C ASN A 232 29.00 9.36 0.63
N ILE A 233 28.14 8.36 0.39
CA ILE A 233 27.45 7.67 1.49
C ILE A 233 28.41 6.98 2.46
N ASP A 234 29.43 6.28 1.96
CA ASP A 234 30.42 5.62 2.82
C ASP A 234 31.27 6.65 3.59
N ARG A 235 31.51 7.84 3.02
CA ARG A 235 32.18 8.94 3.70
C ARG A 235 31.31 9.51 4.83
N TYR A 236 29.99 9.62 4.64
CA TYR A 236 29.07 10.07 5.68
C TYR A 236 29.03 9.09 6.85
N ILE A 237 28.96 7.79 6.56
CA ILE A 237 29.01 6.74 7.58
C ILE A 237 30.33 6.81 8.37
N ARG A 238 31.47 6.79 7.68
CA ARG A 238 32.80 6.88 8.35
C ARG A 238 32.97 8.16 9.17
N ARG A 239 32.44 9.28 8.69
CA ARG A 239 32.51 10.55 9.42
C ARG A 239 31.76 10.49 10.73
N ILE A 240 30.51 9.98 10.71
CA ILE A 240 29.71 9.89 11.94
C ILE A 240 30.35 8.92 12.96
N GLN A 241 30.90 7.79 12.46
CA GLN A 241 31.63 6.81 13.29
C GLN A 241 32.94 7.35 13.85
N LYS A 242 33.59 8.33 13.16
CA LYS A 242 34.81 9.00 13.66
C LYS A 242 34.49 10.04 14.72
N ASP A 243 33.39 10.78 14.52
CA ASP A 243 33.05 11.94 15.34
C ASP A 243 32.31 11.54 16.64
N TYR A 244 31.72 10.34 16.69
CA TYR A 244 30.87 9.83 17.80
C TYR A 244 31.10 8.34 18.05
N LYS A 245 30.78 7.88 19.27
CA LYS A 245 30.51 6.46 19.53
C LYS A 245 29.17 6.11 18.86
N CYS A 246 29.24 5.51 17.67
CA CYS A 246 28.11 5.24 16.81
C CYS A 246 27.64 3.78 16.98
N GLU A 247 26.40 3.57 17.42
CA GLU A 247 25.83 2.25 17.64
C GLU A 247 24.53 2.14 16.84
N PHE A 248 24.47 1.17 15.90
CA PHE A 248 23.30 0.88 15.09
C PHE A 248 22.71 -0.45 15.52
N HIS A 249 21.42 -0.47 15.86
CA HIS A 249 20.73 -1.66 16.37
C HIS A 249 19.46 -1.92 15.61
N ARG A 250 19.18 -3.20 15.36
CA ARG A 250 17.88 -3.69 14.98
C ARG A 250 17.12 -4.13 16.23
N VAL A 251 15.88 -3.69 16.39
CA VAL A 251 14.99 -4.08 17.48
C VAL A 251 14.65 -5.57 17.36
N ARG A 252 14.83 -6.32 18.45
CA ARG A 252 14.67 -7.78 18.49
C ARG A 252 13.80 -8.27 19.65
N THR A 253 13.59 -7.45 20.69
CA THR A 253 12.83 -7.85 21.87
C THR A 253 11.63 -6.92 22.11
N PRO A 254 10.60 -7.39 22.85
CA PRO A 254 9.45 -6.55 23.21
C PRO A 254 9.84 -5.28 23.98
N GLU A 255 10.85 -5.37 24.86
CA GLU A 255 11.33 -4.23 25.64
C GLU A 255 11.94 -3.18 24.71
N GLN A 256 12.78 -3.59 23.77
CA GLN A 256 13.35 -2.71 22.75
C GLN A 256 12.25 -2.11 21.84
N LEU A 257 11.14 -2.83 21.59
CA LEU A 257 10.03 -2.29 20.83
C LEU A 257 9.38 -1.11 21.55
N GLU A 258 9.16 -1.18 22.86
CA GLU A 258 8.56 -0.08 23.61
C GLU A 258 9.52 1.14 23.64
N GLU A 259 10.82 0.92 23.85
CA GLU A 259 11.84 1.98 23.76
C GLU A 259 11.87 2.62 22.35
N PHE A 260 11.80 1.79 21.31
CA PHE A 260 11.70 2.26 19.92
C PHE A 260 10.46 3.13 19.72
N MET A 261 9.30 2.72 20.21
CA MET A 261 8.03 3.45 20.05
C MET A 261 8.11 4.85 20.67
N ASP A 262 8.70 4.99 21.84
CA ASP A 262 8.85 6.28 22.50
C ASP A 262 9.82 7.19 21.74
N ALA A 263 10.98 6.66 21.35
CA ALA A 263 11.96 7.37 20.53
C ALA A 263 11.38 7.77 19.17
N PHE A 264 10.58 6.88 18.56
CA PHE A 264 9.95 7.13 17.27
C PHE A 264 8.97 8.31 17.31
N VAL A 265 8.07 8.35 18.30
CA VAL A 265 7.15 9.48 18.48
C VAL A 265 7.91 10.79 18.63
N GLN A 266 8.91 10.81 19.52
CA GLN A 266 9.70 12.00 19.80
C GLN A 266 10.46 12.50 18.57
N LEU A 267 11.29 11.65 17.96
CA LEU A 267 12.18 12.02 16.85
C LEU A 267 11.42 12.34 15.57
N HIS A 268 10.29 11.64 15.34
CA HIS A 268 9.41 11.95 14.20
C HIS A 268 8.80 13.34 14.35
N GLN A 269 8.25 13.68 15.51
CA GLN A 269 7.65 15.00 15.75
C GLN A 269 8.69 16.11 15.68
N GLU A 270 9.87 15.93 16.28
CA GLU A 270 10.99 16.89 16.20
C GLU A 270 11.38 17.19 14.74
N ARG A 271 11.54 16.13 13.92
CA ARG A 271 11.88 16.25 12.49
C ARG A 271 10.86 17.08 11.71
N TRP A 272 9.56 16.88 11.96
CA TRP A 272 8.50 17.58 11.22
C TRP A 272 8.31 19.01 11.72
N GLN A 273 8.41 19.22 13.04
CA GLN A 273 8.33 20.55 13.65
C GLN A 273 9.49 21.45 13.20
N SER A 274 10.71 20.92 13.11
CA SER A 274 11.87 21.66 12.59
C SER A 274 11.66 22.14 11.13
N LYS A 275 10.79 21.49 10.37
CA LYS A 275 10.37 21.88 9.00
C LYS A 275 9.11 22.76 8.98
N GLY A 276 8.61 23.19 10.14
CA GLY A 276 7.36 23.96 10.24
C GLY A 276 6.10 23.18 9.84
N LYS A 277 6.15 21.85 9.90
CA LYS A 277 5.02 20.95 9.51
C LYS A 277 4.49 20.21 10.72
N LEU A 278 3.20 19.83 10.65
CA LEU A 278 2.60 18.91 11.61
C LEU A 278 3.10 17.49 11.30
N GLY A 279 3.61 16.78 12.32
CA GLY A 279 3.95 15.37 12.20
C GLY A 279 2.71 14.48 12.22
N SER A 280 2.84 13.24 11.75
CA SER A 280 1.73 12.29 11.69
C SER A 280 1.11 12.00 13.06
N PHE A 281 1.88 12.05 14.12
CA PHE A 281 1.40 11.83 15.50
C PHE A 281 0.50 12.96 16.06
N THR A 282 0.32 14.07 15.33
CA THR A 282 -0.69 15.09 15.66
C THR A 282 -2.09 14.73 15.15
N TYR A 283 -2.21 13.76 14.26
CA TYR A 283 -3.51 13.29 13.82
C TYR A 283 -4.17 12.39 14.87
N PRO A 284 -5.48 12.53 15.09
CA PRO A 284 -6.21 11.64 15.98
C PRO A 284 -5.99 10.16 15.64
N ASN A 285 -5.91 9.33 16.65
CA ASN A 285 -5.74 7.88 16.57
C ASN A 285 -4.42 7.37 15.96
N PHE A 286 -3.57 8.21 15.35
CA PHE A 286 -2.37 7.72 14.66
C PHE A 286 -1.40 7.01 15.61
N LYS A 287 -1.19 7.55 16.83
CA LYS A 287 -0.33 6.90 17.82
C LYS A 287 -0.88 5.52 18.20
N ALA A 288 -2.16 5.43 18.53
CA ALA A 288 -2.82 4.18 18.92
C ALA A 288 -2.81 3.16 17.76
N PHE A 289 -3.11 3.62 16.55
CA PHE A 289 -3.03 2.81 15.34
C PHE A 289 -1.64 2.21 15.13
N MET A 290 -0.60 3.03 15.23
CA MET A 290 0.78 2.59 15.07
C MET A 290 1.19 1.62 16.19
N GLN A 291 0.83 1.89 17.44
CA GLN A 291 1.16 1.01 18.56
C GLN A 291 0.54 -0.37 18.39
N GLU A 292 -0.72 -0.44 17.98
CA GLU A 292 -1.39 -1.73 17.81
C GLU A 292 -0.88 -2.52 16.60
N THR A 293 -0.82 -1.86 15.43
CA THR A 293 -0.36 -2.53 14.21
C THR A 293 1.11 -2.93 14.29
N LEU A 294 1.94 -2.13 14.98
CA LEU A 294 3.35 -2.43 15.11
C LEU A 294 3.63 -3.60 16.06
N ARG A 295 2.91 -3.67 17.20
CA ARG A 295 3.05 -4.81 18.12
C ARG A 295 2.65 -6.12 17.46
N GLU A 296 1.53 -6.13 16.75
CA GLU A 296 1.10 -7.35 16.03
C GLU A 296 2.11 -7.73 14.94
N ALA A 297 2.51 -6.78 14.10
CA ALA A 297 3.48 -7.04 13.05
C ALA A 297 4.84 -7.51 13.61
N PHE A 298 5.26 -7.00 14.77
CA PHE A 298 6.47 -7.42 15.48
C PHE A 298 6.35 -8.87 15.96
N CYS A 299 5.22 -9.24 16.57
CA CYS A 299 4.98 -10.62 17.03
C CYS A 299 4.96 -11.63 15.86
N CYS A 300 4.60 -11.20 14.66
CA CYS A 300 4.59 -12.00 13.44
C CYS A 300 5.90 -11.94 12.64
N ASP A 301 6.97 -11.35 13.16
CA ASP A 301 8.23 -11.03 12.47
C ASP A 301 8.04 -10.28 11.14
N ARG A 302 7.01 -9.43 11.07
CA ARG A 302 6.70 -8.61 9.89
C ARG A 302 7.14 -7.16 10.04
N THR A 303 8.23 -6.93 10.78
CA THR A 303 8.81 -5.59 10.97
C THR A 303 10.32 -5.60 10.83
N ARG A 304 10.85 -4.46 10.42
CA ARG A 304 12.25 -4.10 10.56
C ARG A 304 12.30 -2.72 11.19
N LEU A 305 12.80 -2.67 12.42
CA LEU A 305 12.87 -1.46 13.22
C LEU A 305 14.32 -1.23 13.61
N TRP A 306 14.81 -0.05 13.32
CA TRP A 306 16.22 0.28 13.57
C TRP A 306 16.35 1.56 14.39
N THR A 307 17.35 1.56 15.25
CA THR A 307 17.76 2.70 16.09
C THR A 307 19.22 3.03 15.84
N LEU A 308 19.56 4.31 15.86
CA LEU A 308 20.93 4.80 15.78
C LEU A 308 21.22 5.66 17.00
N PHE A 309 22.25 5.26 17.75
CA PHE A 309 22.73 5.97 18.91
C PHE A 309 24.07 6.64 18.60
N LEU A 310 24.24 7.86 19.11
CA LEU A 310 25.50 8.59 19.11
C LEU A 310 25.82 9.00 20.55
N ASP A 311 26.97 8.56 21.06
CA ASP A 311 27.39 8.77 22.45
C ASP A 311 26.32 8.39 23.48
N GLY A 312 25.62 7.27 23.23
CA GLY A 312 24.55 6.74 24.08
C GLY A 312 23.19 7.40 23.93
N GLN A 313 23.07 8.44 23.08
CA GLN A 313 21.77 9.07 22.80
C GLN A 313 21.14 8.51 21.51
N CYS A 314 19.86 8.10 21.56
CA CYS A 314 19.11 7.74 20.36
C CYS A 314 18.86 9.01 19.52
N VAL A 315 19.41 9.05 18.31
CA VAL A 315 19.35 10.22 17.41
C VAL A 315 18.58 9.96 16.13
N ALA A 316 18.38 8.70 15.75
CA ALA A 316 17.55 8.38 14.61
C ALA A 316 16.86 7.02 14.78
N VAL A 317 15.66 6.91 14.21
CA VAL A 317 14.87 5.69 14.14
C VAL A 317 14.32 5.53 12.73
N LEU A 318 14.18 4.29 12.28
CA LEU A 318 13.56 3.95 11.01
C LEU A 318 12.70 2.72 11.18
N GLN A 319 11.52 2.74 10.56
CA GLN A 319 10.53 1.68 10.58
C GLN A 319 10.23 1.21 9.17
N ALA A 320 10.31 -0.09 8.95
CA ALA A 320 9.73 -0.76 7.79
C ALA A 320 8.81 -1.90 8.24
N PHE A 321 7.77 -2.14 7.46
CA PHE A 321 7.00 -3.38 7.54
C PHE A 321 7.55 -4.35 6.50
N VAL A 322 7.59 -5.64 6.83
CA VAL A 322 8.13 -6.67 5.94
C VAL A 322 7.11 -7.77 5.73
N ASP A 323 6.88 -8.13 4.48
CA ASP A 323 6.06 -9.28 4.15
C ASP A 323 6.50 -9.84 2.78
N ARG A 324 6.69 -11.15 2.69
CA ARG A 324 7.04 -11.86 1.46
C ARG A 324 8.21 -11.21 0.70
N GLY A 325 9.30 -10.96 1.41
CA GLY A 325 10.53 -10.43 0.83
C GLY A 325 10.53 -8.92 0.56
N VAL A 326 9.44 -8.20 0.79
CA VAL A 326 9.36 -6.74 0.57
C VAL A 326 9.40 -5.99 1.89
N ALA A 327 10.41 -5.13 2.08
CA ALA A 327 10.52 -4.21 3.20
C ALA A 327 9.97 -2.83 2.82
N HIS A 328 8.79 -2.50 3.30
CA HIS A 328 8.11 -1.22 3.06
C HIS A 328 8.61 -0.16 4.04
N TYR A 329 9.45 0.76 3.59
CA TYR A 329 9.91 1.88 4.42
C TYR A 329 8.76 2.82 4.76
N PHE A 330 8.17 2.61 5.92
CA PHE A 330 6.95 3.31 6.31
C PHE A 330 7.23 4.72 6.83
N GLN A 331 8.08 4.85 7.85
CA GLN A 331 8.41 6.16 8.44
C GLN A 331 9.77 6.14 9.16
N GLY A 332 10.30 7.34 9.44
CA GLY A 332 11.48 7.52 10.25
C GLY A 332 11.51 8.89 10.93
N GLY A 333 12.23 8.97 12.02
CA GLY A 333 12.52 10.18 12.76
C GLY A 333 14.01 10.35 12.96
N PHE A 334 14.48 11.59 13.03
CA PHE A 334 15.85 11.88 13.41
C PHE A 334 15.96 13.26 14.04
N LYS A 335 16.93 13.38 14.95
CA LYS A 335 17.19 14.58 15.72
C LYS A 335 17.72 15.70 14.82
N SER A 336 17.29 16.91 15.07
CA SER A 336 17.83 18.11 14.43
C SER A 336 19.25 18.44 14.94
N GLY A 337 19.98 19.27 14.20
CA GLY A 337 21.34 19.69 14.58
C GLY A 337 22.48 18.82 14.07
N TYR A 338 22.18 17.73 13.36
CA TYR A 338 23.18 16.84 12.76
C TYR A 338 23.31 17.01 11.23
N ASP A 339 22.97 18.19 10.70
CA ASP A 339 22.90 18.43 9.24
C ASP A 339 24.22 18.12 8.52
N LYS A 340 25.37 18.49 9.12
CA LYS A 340 26.70 18.21 8.57
C LYS A 340 27.05 16.72 8.51
N HIS A 341 26.35 15.85 9.25
CA HIS A 341 26.56 14.41 9.28
C HIS A 341 25.56 13.65 8.37
N HIS A 342 24.63 14.34 7.73
CA HIS A 342 23.61 13.73 6.86
C HIS A 342 22.86 12.57 7.54
N LEU A 343 22.48 12.75 8.81
CA LEU A 343 21.96 11.71 9.69
C LEU A 343 20.84 10.85 9.07
N GLY A 344 19.89 11.49 8.37
CA GLY A 344 18.81 10.77 7.69
C GLY A 344 19.31 9.86 6.56
N SER A 345 20.36 10.26 5.83
CA SER A 345 20.94 9.41 4.78
C SER A 345 21.77 8.28 5.38
N VAL A 346 22.51 8.55 6.45
CA VAL A 346 23.29 7.52 7.17
C VAL A 346 22.33 6.45 7.72
N MET A 347 21.28 6.87 8.42
CA MET A 347 20.28 5.94 8.98
C MET A 347 19.66 5.06 7.91
N LEU A 348 19.26 5.65 6.79
CA LEU A 348 18.65 4.91 5.69
C LEU A 348 19.65 3.96 5.00
N ALA A 349 20.92 4.36 4.88
CA ALA A 349 21.97 3.50 4.33
C ALA A 349 22.24 2.28 5.22
N LEU A 350 22.31 2.47 6.53
CA LEU A 350 22.54 1.39 7.49
C LEU A 350 21.36 0.42 7.51
N ALA A 351 20.11 0.92 7.46
CA ALA A 351 18.92 0.09 7.37
C ALA A 351 18.87 -0.71 6.05
N LEU A 352 19.22 -0.08 4.92
CA LEU A 352 19.30 -0.77 3.64
C LEU A 352 20.42 -1.81 3.59
N GLN A 353 21.58 -1.53 4.24
CA GLN A 353 22.65 -2.52 4.39
C GLN A 353 22.20 -3.74 5.20
N ASP A 354 21.45 -3.52 6.29
CA ASP A 354 20.89 -4.62 7.09
C ASP A 354 19.92 -5.48 6.24
N CYS A 355 19.11 -4.85 5.39
CA CYS A 355 18.25 -5.58 4.45
C CYS A 355 19.05 -6.34 3.38
N VAL A 356 20.13 -5.77 2.85
CA VAL A 356 21.00 -6.43 1.85
C VAL A 356 21.73 -7.64 2.46
N GLN A 357 21.99 -7.63 3.76
CA GLN A 357 22.62 -8.74 4.48
C GLN A 357 21.62 -9.79 4.99
N ALA A 358 20.32 -9.48 4.90
CA ALA A 358 19.26 -10.38 5.34
C ALA A 358 18.80 -11.28 4.19
N ASP A 359 18.70 -12.58 4.44
CA ASP A 359 18.26 -13.56 3.45
C ASP A 359 16.73 -13.52 3.19
N ASP A 360 15.99 -12.73 3.97
CA ASP A 360 14.52 -12.67 3.97
C ASP A 360 13.95 -11.36 3.38
N VAL A 361 14.80 -10.50 2.81
CA VAL A 361 14.40 -9.25 2.14
C VAL A 361 14.97 -9.20 0.74
N ASP A 362 14.11 -9.25 -0.25
CA ASP A 362 14.46 -9.19 -1.67
C ASP A 362 14.38 -7.76 -2.22
N GLU A 363 13.56 -6.91 -1.59
CA GLU A 363 13.25 -5.56 -2.04
C GLU A 363 13.05 -4.60 -0.87
N PHE A 364 13.66 -3.42 -0.98
CA PHE A 364 13.40 -2.28 -0.09
C PHE A 364 12.58 -1.24 -0.84
N ASP A 365 11.31 -1.13 -0.50
CA ASP A 365 10.34 -0.23 -1.11
C ASP A 365 10.25 1.09 -0.34
N PHE A 366 10.48 2.19 -1.03
CA PHE A 366 10.40 3.55 -0.46
C PHE A 366 8.97 4.07 -0.35
N MET A 367 7.97 3.30 -0.75
CA MET A 367 6.56 3.68 -0.73
C MET A 367 6.22 4.87 -1.65
N CYS A 368 4.94 5.23 -1.77
CA CYS A 368 4.47 6.40 -2.51
C CYS A 368 5.01 7.72 -1.94
N GLY A 369 4.86 8.77 -2.71
CA GLY A 369 5.15 10.15 -2.32
C GLY A 369 6.32 10.76 -3.07
N GLY A 370 6.05 11.93 -3.66
CA GLY A 370 6.97 12.70 -4.53
C GLY A 370 8.14 13.37 -3.79
N ALA A 371 8.73 12.73 -2.80
CA ALA A 371 9.88 13.26 -2.11
C ALA A 371 11.15 13.04 -2.96
N SER A 372 11.71 14.12 -3.50
CA SER A 372 12.88 14.11 -4.38
C SER A 372 14.12 13.37 -3.83
N TYR A 373 14.20 13.14 -2.52
CA TYR A 373 15.32 12.39 -1.94
C TYR A 373 15.31 10.91 -2.37
N LYS A 374 14.15 10.31 -2.66
CA LYS A 374 14.04 8.91 -3.08
C LYS A 374 14.76 8.68 -4.41
N ASP A 375 14.75 9.67 -5.31
CA ASP A 375 15.46 9.63 -6.59
C ASP A 375 16.99 9.59 -6.44
N HIS A 376 17.51 9.88 -5.25
CA HIS A 376 18.94 9.71 -4.95
C HIS A 376 19.31 8.26 -4.65
N TRP A 377 18.31 7.43 -4.21
CA TRP A 377 18.53 6.04 -3.82
C TRP A 377 18.29 5.05 -4.96
N THR A 378 17.37 5.39 -5.86
CA THR A 378 17.04 4.51 -6.99
C THR A 378 16.41 5.29 -8.13
N LYS A 379 16.56 4.75 -9.34
CA LYS A 379 15.78 5.18 -10.53
C LYS A 379 14.70 4.18 -10.89
N THR A 380 14.72 3.01 -10.28
CA THR A 380 13.76 1.94 -10.50
C THR A 380 12.51 2.21 -9.66
N SER A 381 11.34 2.04 -10.26
CA SER A 381 10.07 2.20 -9.57
C SER A 381 8.98 1.41 -10.27
N TYR A 382 8.02 0.93 -9.49
CA TYR A 382 6.71 0.56 -10.00
C TYR A 382 5.80 1.78 -10.10
N GLU A 383 4.63 1.60 -10.68
CA GLU A 383 3.57 2.60 -10.69
C GLU A 383 2.42 2.17 -9.78
N ALA A 384 1.87 3.12 -9.05
CA ALA A 384 0.60 2.98 -8.37
C ALA A 384 -0.53 3.50 -9.27
N ILE A 385 -1.61 2.77 -9.34
CA ILE A 385 -2.75 3.02 -10.21
C ILE A 385 -3.95 3.50 -9.39
N GLU A 386 -4.64 4.49 -9.91
CA GLU A 386 -5.98 4.86 -9.52
C GLU A 386 -6.96 4.31 -10.56
N PHE A 387 -7.93 3.52 -10.09
CA PHE A 387 -9.04 3.03 -10.90
C PHE A 387 -10.33 3.70 -10.45
N GLU A 388 -11.05 4.30 -11.37
CA GLU A 388 -12.27 5.04 -11.08
C GLU A 388 -13.41 4.66 -12.03
N VAL A 389 -14.61 4.50 -11.48
CA VAL A 389 -15.85 4.41 -12.24
C VAL A 389 -16.84 5.42 -11.66
N LEU A 390 -17.41 6.25 -12.53
CA LEU A 390 -18.53 7.13 -12.21
C LEU A 390 -19.79 6.59 -12.86
N ARG A 391 -20.83 6.34 -12.06
CA ARG A 391 -22.14 5.96 -12.61
C ARG A 391 -22.80 7.14 -13.31
N THR A 392 -23.68 6.84 -14.25
CA THR A 392 -24.51 7.85 -14.91
C THR A 392 -25.47 8.51 -13.91
N GLY A 393 -25.69 9.82 -14.04
CA GLY A 393 -26.59 10.57 -13.17
C GLY A 393 -26.15 12.00 -12.94
N PHE A 394 -27.02 12.82 -12.37
CA PHE A 394 -26.74 14.24 -12.14
C PHE A 394 -25.58 14.48 -11.16
N ARG A 395 -25.59 13.80 -10.01
CA ARG A 395 -24.54 13.99 -8.97
C ARG A 395 -23.16 13.56 -9.43
N PRO A 396 -22.96 12.38 -10.06
CA PRO A 396 -21.65 12.03 -10.62
C PRO A 396 -21.16 13.02 -11.68
N LYS A 397 -22.01 13.46 -12.59
CA LYS A 397 -21.66 14.47 -13.62
C LYS A 397 -21.28 15.81 -12.98
N LEU A 398 -22.01 16.25 -11.95
CA LEU A 398 -21.68 17.46 -11.22
C LEU A 398 -20.35 17.32 -10.45
N PHE A 399 -20.09 16.15 -9.85
CA PHE A 399 -18.82 15.84 -9.20
C PHE A 399 -17.66 15.93 -10.20
N GLU A 400 -17.80 15.34 -11.37
CA GLU A 400 -16.81 15.38 -12.44
C GLU A 400 -16.56 16.81 -12.94
N ALA A 401 -17.61 17.59 -13.18
CA ALA A 401 -17.50 18.99 -13.58
C ALA A 401 -16.77 19.83 -12.53
N ILE A 402 -17.08 19.66 -11.24
CA ILE A 402 -16.41 20.38 -10.16
C ILE A 402 -14.92 19.98 -10.12
N ARG A 403 -14.59 18.68 -10.23
CA ARG A 403 -13.21 18.20 -10.24
C ARG A 403 -12.41 18.76 -11.43
N TYR A 404 -13.04 18.94 -12.57
CA TYR A 404 -12.41 19.55 -13.75
C TYR A 404 -12.09 21.05 -13.54
N ILE A 405 -12.99 21.77 -12.87
CA ILE A 405 -12.84 23.22 -12.63
C ILE A 405 -11.91 23.49 -11.43
N GLU A 406 -11.84 22.57 -10.45
CA GLU A 406 -11.08 22.75 -9.20
C GLU A 406 -9.63 23.24 -9.39
N PRO A 407 -8.80 22.65 -10.26
CA PRO A 407 -7.42 23.11 -10.44
C PRO A 407 -7.33 24.57 -10.88
N THR A 408 -8.28 25.01 -11.70
CA THR A 408 -8.36 26.39 -12.19
C THR A 408 -8.78 27.34 -11.07
N VAL A 409 -9.81 26.97 -10.31
CA VAL A 409 -10.27 27.74 -9.14
C VAL A 409 -9.16 27.85 -8.09
N VAL A 410 -8.47 26.74 -7.78
CA VAL A 410 -7.35 26.74 -6.84
C VAL A 410 -6.19 27.60 -7.35
N ARG A 411 -5.92 27.60 -8.65
CA ARG A 411 -4.89 28.44 -9.27
C ARG A 411 -5.23 29.92 -9.13
N ILE A 412 -6.48 30.30 -9.44
CA ILE A 412 -6.98 31.66 -9.27
C ILE A 412 -6.90 32.10 -7.81
N TYR A 413 -7.44 31.24 -6.89
CA TYR A 413 -7.37 31.47 -5.45
C TYR A 413 -5.94 31.71 -4.94
N ARG A 414 -4.97 30.90 -5.41
CA ARG A 414 -3.55 31.07 -5.04
C ARG A 414 -2.93 32.36 -5.58
N ARG A 415 -3.38 32.84 -6.74
CA ARG A 415 -2.87 34.08 -7.38
C ARG A 415 -3.49 35.33 -6.81
N THR A 416 -4.77 35.29 -6.45
CA THR A 416 -5.54 36.49 -6.06
C THR A 416 -5.52 36.79 -4.58
N LEU A 417 -5.34 35.79 -3.71
CA LEU A 417 -5.38 35.96 -2.26
C LEU A 417 -3.97 35.99 -1.64
N PRO A 418 -3.65 37.01 -0.82
CA PRO A 418 -2.41 37.07 -0.06
C PRO A 418 -2.24 35.85 0.86
N GLN A 419 -0.97 35.45 1.09
CA GLN A 419 -0.63 34.29 1.92
C GLN A 419 -1.33 34.30 3.29
N LYS A 420 -1.33 35.46 3.97
CA LYS A 420 -1.95 35.65 5.31
C LYS A 420 -3.45 35.32 5.32
N VAL A 421 -4.17 35.66 4.24
CA VAL A 421 -5.61 35.39 4.11
C VAL A 421 -5.84 33.89 3.87
N ARG A 422 -5.03 33.26 3.03
CA ARG A 422 -5.09 31.82 2.78
C ARG A 422 -4.83 30.99 4.05
N ASP A 423 -3.87 31.43 4.86
CA ASP A 423 -3.56 30.76 6.13
C ASP A 423 -4.70 30.90 7.14
N LYS A 424 -5.38 32.06 7.18
CA LYS A 424 -6.57 32.27 8.02
C LYS A 424 -7.74 31.39 7.60
N ILE A 425 -8.00 31.28 6.29
CA ILE A 425 -9.03 30.40 5.74
C ILE A 425 -8.72 28.93 6.05
N ARG A 426 -7.45 28.50 5.91
CA ARG A 426 -7.01 27.15 6.24
C ARG A 426 -7.22 26.81 7.72
N LYS A 427 -6.93 27.76 8.64
CA LYS A 427 -7.18 27.60 10.07
C LYS A 427 -8.67 27.46 10.39
N VAL A 428 -9.53 28.28 9.77
CA VAL A 428 -10.98 28.22 9.93
C VAL A 428 -11.54 26.89 9.40
N ARG A 429 -11.11 26.44 8.22
CA ARG A 429 -11.51 25.13 7.69
C ARG A 429 -11.08 23.97 8.58
N ALA A 430 -9.87 24.01 9.11
CA ALA A 430 -9.39 22.99 10.06
C ALA A 430 -10.23 22.97 11.36
N ALA A 431 -10.67 24.13 11.84
CA ALA A 431 -11.54 24.25 13.01
C ALA A 431 -12.98 23.75 12.76
N LEU A 432 -13.46 23.84 11.51
CA LEU A 432 -14.79 23.37 11.09
C LEU A 432 -14.80 21.90 10.61
N GLY A 433 -13.69 21.18 10.73
CA GLY A 433 -13.60 19.76 10.34
C GLY A 433 -13.68 19.49 8.82
N ALA A 434 -13.53 20.54 7.98
CA ALA A 434 -13.62 20.45 6.53
C ALA A 434 -12.21 20.37 5.87
#